data_42c79cd2e83a2f1d01943eba81bf2529
#
_entry.id   42c79cd2e83a2f1d01943eba81bf2529
#
_cell.length_a   1.000
_cell.length_b   1.000
_cell.length_c   1.000
_cell.angle_alpha   90.00
_cell.angle_beta   90.00
_cell.angle_gamma   90.00
#
_symmetry.space_group_name_H-M   'P 1'
#
loop_
_entity.id
_entity.type
_entity.pdbx_description
1 polymer ?
#
loop_
_entity_poly.entity_id
_entity_poly.type
_entity_poly.pdbx_seq_one_letter_code
_entity_poly.pdbx_strand_id
1 'polypeptide(L)'
;MTTLLEYNSIKLTDKGLTLSVSRPSGQETWELDNVNKVAQAIRLYGVIGSGAIVGTALAGLALEANNQRRAPSTDFFSYALEEAFLILQATCPASASLAAALSYMRLASKRLKEENLTIDEQAQGLLAAAKTYCDHIVASEEKVAGNLLPLIGEDAVILLTAGCSSKSALGKSPILTAVEKARRQGANAEVVILESQYVPGRIRMAVQELQIRNIPFSVIADTAVNYTIKTRRITAAMLPVLRITRRGDAVGYTGSAFCALAASHAGIPVYTVGTNNVCDPDSPEVDKLPLQEAEMMDAPQKGEIRVF
;
A
#
# COMPACT_ATOMS: atom_id res chain seq x y z
N MET A 1 -10.31 -17.84 -20.07
CA MET A 1 -9.97 -16.63 -19.29
C MET A 1 -8.51 -16.75 -18.89
N THR A 2 -7.66 -15.95 -19.53
CA THR A 2 -6.20 -16.00 -19.30
C THR A 2 -5.84 -14.97 -18.23
N THR A 3 -5.12 -15.43 -17.19
CA THR A 3 -4.59 -14.52 -16.17
C THR A 3 -3.34 -13.82 -16.72
N LEU A 4 -3.35 -12.50 -16.74
CA LEU A 4 -2.27 -11.66 -17.23
C LEU A 4 -1.35 -11.19 -16.09
N LEU A 5 -1.94 -10.88 -14.92
CA LEU A 5 -1.24 -10.44 -13.71
C LEU A 5 -2.06 -10.84 -12.49
N GLU A 6 -1.40 -11.37 -11.43
CA GLU A 6 -2.08 -11.76 -10.20
C GLU A 6 -1.18 -11.53 -8.98
N TYR A 7 -1.64 -10.70 -8.04
CA TYR A 7 -0.98 -10.40 -6.77
C TYR A 7 -2.01 -10.23 -5.67
N ASN A 8 -1.96 -11.04 -4.61
CA ASN A 8 -2.88 -10.98 -3.47
C ASN A 8 -4.36 -10.78 -3.88
N SER A 9 -4.86 -9.54 -3.69
CA SER A 9 -6.25 -9.16 -3.96
C SER A 9 -6.49 -8.66 -5.38
N ILE A 10 -5.47 -8.64 -6.24
CA ILE A 10 -5.46 -8.03 -7.58
C ILE A 10 -5.32 -9.12 -8.63
N LYS A 11 -6.28 -9.20 -9.56
CA LYS A 11 -6.21 -10.14 -10.68
C LYS A 11 -6.64 -9.48 -11.98
N LEU A 12 -5.68 -9.30 -12.90
CA LEU A 12 -5.93 -8.84 -14.26
C LEU A 12 -6.03 -10.03 -15.20
N THR A 13 -7.04 -10.04 -16.03
CA THR A 13 -7.30 -11.06 -17.05
C THR A 13 -7.54 -10.41 -18.40
N ASP A 14 -7.71 -11.22 -19.43
CA ASP A 14 -8.14 -10.79 -20.77
C ASP A 14 -9.53 -10.13 -20.81
N LYS A 15 -10.33 -10.26 -19.73
CA LYS A 15 -11.69 -9.70 -19.63
C LYS A 15 -11.79 -8.46 -18.74
N GLY A 16 -10.81 -8.18 -17.92
CA GLY A 16 -10.84 -7.04 -16.99
C GLY A 16 -10.03 -7.29 -15.72
N LEU A 17 -10.08 -6.33 -14.82
CA LEU A 17 -9.42 -6.35 -13.53
C LEU A 17 -10.42 -6.67 -12.43
N THR A 18 -10.11 -7.63 -11.58
CA THR A 18 -10.88 -7.94 -10.38
C THR A 18 -10.09 -7.61 -9.12
N LEU A 19 -10.77 -7.03 -8.13
CA LEU A 19 -10.22 -6.75 -6.80
C LEU A 19 -11.01 -7.51 -5.74
N SER A 20 -10.29 -8.16 -4.81
CA SER A 20 -10.88 -8.72 -3.59
C SER A 20 -10.83 -7.66 -2.49
N VAL A 21 -11.98 -7.08 -2.16
CA VAL A 21 -12.14 -5.95 -1.24
C VAL A 21 -12.68 -6.43 0.10
N SER A 22 -12.06 -6.01 1.21
CA SER A 22 -12.55 -6.28 2.56
C SER A 22 -13.42 -5.12 3.04
N ARG A 23 -14.68 -5.40 3.38
CA ARG A 23 -15.64 -4.46 3.93
C ARG A 23 -16.05 -4.88 5.35
N PRO A 24 -16.65 -4.00 6.15
CA PRO A 24 -17.25 -4.40 7.43
C PRO A 24 -18.28 -5.52 7.28
N SER A 25 -19.03 -5.54 6.16
CA SER A 25 -20.01 -6.58 5.80
C SER A 25 -19.39 -7.93 5.41
N GLY A 26 -18.09 -7.97 5.04
CA GLY A 26 -17.41 -9.18 4.56
C GLY A 26 -16.43 -8.94 3.42
N GLN A 27 -16.15 -10.01 2.67
CA GLN A 27 -15.34 -9.94 1.43
C GLN A 27 -16.24 -9.71 0.23
N GLU A 28 -15.86 -8.77 -0.62
CA GLU A 28 -16.52 -8.48 -1.90
C GLU A 28 -15.53 -8.64 -3.04
N THR A 29 -16.02 -8.94 -4.24
CA THR A 29 -15.23 -8.92 -5.47
C THR A 29 -15.74 -7.78 -6.35
N TRP A 30 -14.86 -6.86 -6.71
CA TRP A 30 -15.16 -5.75 -7.59
C TRP A 30 -14.59 -6.01 -8.98
N GLU A 31 -15.44 -5.87 -9.99
CA GLU A 31 -15.04 -5.98 -11.39
C GLU A 31 -14.84 -4.58 -12.00
N LEU A 32 -13.65 -4.35 -12.53
CA LEU A 32 -13.21 -3.07 -13.06
C LEU A 32 -12.82 -3.25 -14.53
N ASP A 33 -13.51 -2.57 -15.41
CA ASP A 33 -13.35 -2.69 -16.87
C ASP A 33 -12.62 -1.50 -17.51
N ASN A 34 -12.34 -0.45 -16.74
CA ASN A 34 -11.64 0.75 -17.21
C ASN A 34 -10.88 1.46 -16.07
N VAL A 35 -9.97 2.37 -16.46
CA VAL A 35 -9.09 3.10 -15.53
C VAL A 35 -9.87 3.99 -14.54
N ASN A 36 -11.02 4.54 -14.92
CA ASN A 36 -11.82 5.38 -14.02
C ASN A 36 -12.41 4.56 -12.86
N LYS A 37 -12.90 3.34 -13.12
CA LYS A 37 -13.35 2.43 -12.07
C LYS A 37 -12.19 1.99 -11.17
N VAL A 38 -10.99 1.78 -11.73
CA VAL A 38 -9.79 1.49 -10.95
C VAL A 38 -9.44 2.66 -10.03
N ALA A 39 -9.44 3.87 -10.54
CA ALA A 39 -9.20 5.07 -9.76
C ALA A 39 -10.25 5.25 -8.64
N GLN A 40 -11.51 5.03 -8.95
CA GLN A 40 -12.59 5.05 -7.97
C GLN A 40 -12.40 4.00 -6.88
N ALA A 41 -12.00 2.78 -7.24
CA ALA A 41 -11.74 1.71 -6.28
C ALA A 41 -10.62 2.08 -5.29
N ILE A 42 -9.56 2.76 -5.76
CA ILE A 42 -8.49 3.26 -4.89
C ILE A 42 -9.01 4.36 -3.97
N ARG A 43 -9.74 5.36 -4.49
CA ARG A 43 -10.28 6.49 -3.70
C ARG A 43 -11.28 6.05 -2.64
N LEU A 44 -12.11 5.04 -2.93
CA LEU A 44 -13.12 4.50 -2.02
C LEU A 44 -12.57 3.47 -1.02
N TYR A 45 -11.25 3.43 -0.83
CA TYR A 45 -10.59 2.46 0.05
C TYR A 45 -10.92 0.99 -0.26
N GLY A 46 -11.25 0.67 -1.52
CA GLY A 46 -11.30 -0.71 -2.00
C GLY A 46 -9.93 -1.37 -1.96
N VAL A 47 -8.88 -0.53 -2.01
CA VAL A 47 -7.48 -0.93 -1.92
C VAL A 47 -6.80 -0.08 -0.86
N ILE A 48 -6.08 -0.73 0.05
CA ILE A 48 -5.45 -0.10 1.21
C ILE A 48 -3.98 -0.52 1.28
N GLY A 49 -3.10 0.48 1.42
CA GLY A 49 -1.66 0.27 1.55
C GLY A 49 -0.85 0.50 0.27
N SER A 50 0.39 0.93 0.42
CA SER A 50 1.23 1.41 -0.68
C SER A 50 1.47 0.35 -1.76
N GLY A 51 1.78 -0.89 -1.39
CA GLY A 51 2.02 -1.97 -2.36
C GLY A 51 0.76 -2.33 -3.15
N ALA A 52 -0.39 -2.49 -2.47
CA ALA A 52 -1.66 -2.81 -3.11
C ALA A 52 -2.16 -1.67 -4.02
N ILE A 53 -2.00 -0.40 -3.60
CA ILE A 53 -2.35 0.77 -4.44
C ILE A 53 -1.51 0.78 -5.71
N VAL A 54 -0.19 0.59 -5.60
CA VAL A 54 0.70 0.52 -6.77
C VAL A 54 0.31 -0.62 -7.70
N GLY A 55 0.16 -1.84 -7.18
CA GLY A 55 -0.21 -3.00 -8.01
C GLY A 55 -1.54 -2.80 -8.73
N THR A 56 -2.55 -2.23 -8.04
CA THR A 56 -3.86 -1.92 -8.64
C THR A 56 -3.75 -0.85 -9.72
N ALA A 57 -2.98 0.20 -9.49
CA ALA A 57 -2.76 1.26 -10.49
C ALA A 57 -2.03 0.74 -11.73
N LEU A 58 -0.98 -0.08 -11.55
CA LEU A 58 -0.25 -0.68 -12.67
C LEU A 58 -1.10 -1.70 -13.45
N ALA A 59 -1.92 -2.50 -12.76
CA ALA A 59 -2.89 -3.38 -13.40
C ALA A 59 -3.95 -2.57 -14.18
N GLY A 60 -4.40 -1.44 -13.62
CA GLY A 60 -5.32 -0.52 -14.28
C GLY A 60 -4.74 0.12 -15.55
N LEU A 61 -3.46 0.49 -15.51
CA LEU A 61 -2.77 1.01 -16.68
C LEU A 61 -2.59 -0.06 -17.77
N ALA A 62 -2.23 -1.29 -17.37
CA ALA A 62 -2.13 -2.41 -18.30
C ALA A 62 -3.51 -2.80 -18.88
N LEU A 63 -4.58 -2.67 -18.09
CA LEU A 63 -5.96 -2.82 -18.56
C LEU A 63 -6.29 -1.78 -19.61
N GLU A 64 -5.97 -0.49 -19.36
CA GLU A 64 -6.22 0.58 -20.34
C GLU A 64 -5.43 0.35 -21.63
N ALA A 65 -4.15 0.00 -21.55
CA ALA A 65 -3.35 -0.37 -22.73
C ALA A 65 -3.99 -1.53 -23.52
N ASN A 66 -4.53 -2.53 -22.83
CA ASN A 66 -5.23 -3.65 -23.47
C ASN A 66 -6.55 -3.21 -24.13
N ASN A 67 -7.32 -2.32 -23.49
CA ASN A 67 -8.56 -1.79 -24.04
C ASN A 67 -8.32 -0.97 -25.32
N GLN A 68 -7.18 -0.29 -25.38
CA GLN A 68 -6.78 0.57 -26.50
C GLN A 68 -6.02 -0.16 -27.63
N ARG A 69 -5.91 -1.49 -27.62
CA ARG A 69 -5.22 -2.27 -28.69
C ARG A 69 -5.73 -2.02 -30.08
N ARG A 70 -6.98 -1.58 -30.24
CA ARG A 70 -7.62 -1.23 -31.50
C ARG A 70 -7.72 0.27 -31.74
N ALA A 71 -6.91 1.06 -31.05
CA ALA A 71 -6.86 2.51 -31.25
C ALA A 71 -6.52 2.85 -32.73
N PRO A 72 -7.09 3.94 -33.28
CA PRO A 72 -6.93 4.29 -34.68
C PRO A 72 -5.50 4.69 -35.03
N SER A 73 -4.70 5.12 -34.07
CA SER A 73 -3.29 5.49 -34.27
C SER A 73 -2.48 5.34 -32.97
N THR A 74 -1.16 5.30 -33.10
CA THR A 74 -0.23 5.31 -31.97
C THR A 74 -0.31 6.60 -31.16
N ASP A 75 -0.66 7.72 -31.75
CA ASP A 75 -0.87 8.98 -31.05
C ASP A 75 -2.12 8.94 -30.19
N PHE A 76 -3.23 8.39 -30.70
CA PHE A 76 -4.43 8.18 -29.90
C PHE A 76 -4.17 7.24 -28.73
N PHE A 77 -3.48 6.13 -28.97
CA PHE A 77 -3.07 5.20 -27.91
C PHE A 77 -2.24 5.90 -26.82
N SER A 78 -1.24 6.70 -27.23
CA SER A 78 -0.39 7.45 -26.31
C SER A 78 -1.17 8.48 -25.50
N TYR A 79 -2.15 9.16 -26.12
CA TYR A 79 -3.02 10.13 -25.45
C TYR A 79 -3.89 9.46 -24.38
N ALA A 80 -4.54 8.34 -24.71
CA ALA A 80 -5.35 7.59 -23.76
C ALA A 80 -4.54 7.09 -22.55
N LEU A 81 -3.30 6.65 -22.77
CA LEU A 81 -2.39 6.28 -21.69
C LEU A 81 -2.01 7.47 -20.80
N GLU A 82 -1.75 8.63 -21.39
CA GLU A 82 -1.39 9.82 -20.61
C GLU A 82 -2.56 10.30 -19.74
N GLU A 83 -3.79 10.25 -20.24
CA GLU A 83 -4.99 10.47 -19.42
C GLU A 83 -5.08 9.45 -18.26
N ALA A 84 -4.82 8.16 -18.53
CA ALA A 84 -4.82 7.13 -17.51
C ALA A 84 -3.75 7.40 -16.43
N PHE A 85 -2.55 7.84 -16.80
CA PHE A 85 -1.51 8.25 -15.86
C PHE A 85 -1.97 9.37 -14.94
N LEU A 86 -2.59 10.43 -15.49
CA LEU A 86 -3.08 11.56 -14.71
C LEU A 86 -4.19 11.14 -13.73
N ILE A 87 -5.15 10.34 -14.20
CA ILE A 87 -6.25 9.82 -13.40
C ILE A 87 -5.73 9.01 -12.22
N LEU A 88 -4.78 8.09 -12.46
CA LEU A 88 -4.22 7.22 -11.42
C LEU A 88 -3.34 8.00 -10.44
N GLN A 89 -2.53 8.95 -10.92
CA GLN A 89 -1.68 9.79 -10.08
C GLN A 89 -2.51 10.62 -9.08
N ALA A 90 -3.69 11.08 -9.49
CA ALA A 90 -4.61 11.85 -8.64
C ALA A 90 -5.33 11.01 -7.57
N THR A 91 -5.18 9.69 -7.56
CA THR A 91 -5.87 8.82 -6.58
C THR A 91 -5.25 8.85 -5.19
N CYS A 92 -3.92 8.97 -5.09
CA CYS A 92 -3.20 8.97 -3.83
C CYS A 92 -1.94 9.88 -3.92
N PRO A 93 -2.10 11.21 -3.92
CA PRO A 93 -1.01 12.17 -4.16
C PRO A 93 0.09 12.11 -3.08
N ALA A 94 -0.23 11.68 -1.86
CA ALA A 94 0.75 11.50 -0.78
C ALA A 94 1.67 10.28 -1.00
N SER A 95 1.32 9.33 -1.88
CA SER A 95 2.09 8.10 -2.11
C SER A 95 3.30 8.34 -3.02
N ALA A 96 4.51 8.32 -2.46
CA ALA A 96 5.74 8.33 -3.24
C ALA A 96 5.87 7.07 -4.11
N SER A 97 5.47 5.92 -3.58
CA SER A 97 5.50 4.64 -4.30
C SER A 97 4.66 4.66 -5.57
N LEU A 98 3.47 5.27 -5.52
CA LEU A 98 2.61 5.41 -6.71
C LEU A 98 3.25 6.33 -7.74
N ALA A 99 3.78 7.48 -7.31
CA ALA A 99 4.46 8.42 -8.20
C ALA A 99 5.66 7.77 -8.89
N ALA A 100 6.50 7.04 -8.15
CA ALA A 100 7.67 6.32 -8.70
C ALA A 100 7.23 5.23 -9.70
N ALA A 101 6.19 4.45 -9.38
CA ALA A 101 5.68 3.40 -10.26
C ALA A 101 5.13 3.97 -11.58
N LEU A 102 4.34 5.04 -11.51
CA LEU A 102 3.80 5.70 -12.70
C LEU A 102 4.89 6.36 -13.55
N SER A 103 5.93 6.94 -12.91
CA SER A 103 7.10 7.47 -13.62
C SER A 103 7.87 6.38 -14.36
N TYR A 104 8.07 5.21 -13.74
CA TYR A 104 8.68 4.06 -14.39
C TYR A 104 7.86 3.61 -15.61
N MET A 105 6.55 3.52 -15.49
CA MET A 105 5.66 3.12 -16.59
C MET A 105 5.63 4.15 -17.72
N ARG A 106 5.70 5.46 -17.42
CA ARG A 106 5.84 6.50 -18.44
C ARG A 106 7.13 6.36 -19.25
N LEU A 107 8.24 6.07 -18.56
CA LEU A 107 9.51 5.80 -19.23
C LEU A 107 9.43 4.55 -20.12
N ALA A 108 8.79 3.48 -19.64
CA ALA A 108 8.56 2.26 -20.43
C ALA A 108 7.70 2.56 -21.68
N SER A 109 6.58 3.28 -21.50
CA SER A 109 5.70 3.69 -22.63
C SER A 109 6.46 4.51 -23.69
N LYS A 110 7.28 5.47 -23.23
CA LYS A 110 8.09 6.29 -24.14
C LYS A 110 9.07 5.45 -24.95
N ARG A 111 9.80 4.53 -24.31
CA ARG A 111 10.75 3.63 -24.99
C ARG A 111 10.06 2.75 -26.04
N LEU A 112 8.92 2.13 -25.68
CA LEU A 112 8.16 1.28 -26.60
C LEU A 112 7.67 2.07 -27.84
N LYS A 113 7.30 3.35 -27.66
CA LYS A 113 6.94 4.26 -28.77
C LYS A 113 8.15 4.59 -29.66
N GLU A 114 9.31 4.87 -29.07
CA GLU A 114 10.56 5.19 -29.78
C GLU A 114 11.09 3.99 -30.59
N GLU A 115 10.80 2.76 -30.18
CA GLU A 115 11.12 1.52 -30.91
C GLU A 115 10.20 1.26 -32.11
N ASN A 116 9.23 2.14 -32.39
CA ASN A 116 8.26 2.03 -33.48
C ASN A 116 7.46 0.72 -33.50
N LEU A 117 7.17 0.18 -32.30
CA LEU A 117 6.37 -1.02 -32.13
C LEU A 117 4.90 -0.79 -32.47
N THR A 118 4.22 -1.83 -32.92
CA THR A 118 2.76 -1.80 -33.10
C THR A 118 2.04 -1.54 -31.77
N ILE A 119 0.81 -1.05 -31.83
CA ILE A 119 0.00 -0.80 -30.63
C ILE A 119 -0.14 -2.07 -29.78
N ASP A 120 -0.30 -3.22 -30.43
CA ASP A 120 -0.40 -4.52 -29.72
C ASP A 120 0.90 -4.86 -28.97
N GLU A 121 2.06 -4.68 -29.61
CA GLU A 121 3.37 -4.87 -28.99
C GLU A 121 3.62 -3.88 -27.85
N GLN A 122 3.22 -2.61 -28.02
CA GLN A 122 3.31 -1.61 -26.95
C GLN A 122 2.44 -1.99 -25.75
N ALA A 123 1.20 -2.47 -25.95
CA ALA A 123 0.32 -2.92 -24.88
C ALA A 123 0.88 -4.15 -24.14
N GLN A 124 1.47 -5.11 -24.88
CA GLN A 124 2.16 -6.27 -24.29
C GLN A 124 3.41 -5.85 -23.50
N GLY A 125 4.19 -4.93 -24.05
CA GLY A 125 5.38 -4.36 -23.38
C GLY A 125 5.04 -3.64 -22.08
N LEU A 126 3.94 -2.87 -22.06
CA LEU A 126 3.45 -2.23 -20.82
C LEU A 126 2.97 -3.23 -19.78
N LEU A 127 2.29 -4.30 -20.18
CA LEU A 127 1.92 -5.37 -19.26
C LEU A 127 3.17 -6.05 -18.66
N ALA A 128 4.18 -6.33 -19.49
CA ALA A 128 5.45 -6.91 -19.04
C ALA A 128 6.18 -5.95 -18.07
N ALA A 129 6.21 -4.65 -18.36
CA ALA A 129 6.80 -3.63 -17.50
C ALA A 129 6.07 -3.55 -16.14
N ALA A 130 4.73 -3.56 -16.15
CA ALA A 130 3.92 -3.59 -14.93
C ALA A 130 4.24 -4.81 -14.07
N LYS A 131 4.31 -5.98 -14.68
CA LYS A 131 4.68 -7.24 -13.98
C LYS A 131 6.07 -7.14 -13.38
N THR A 132 7.07 -6.72 -14.16
CA THR A 132 8.46 -6.57 -13.69
C THR A 132 8.54 -5.64 -12.47
N TYR A 133 7.82 -4.51 -12.50
CA TYR A 133 7.80 -3.57 -11.39
C TYR A 133 7.13 -4.18 -10.14
N CYS A 134 6.02 -4.88 -10.32
CA CYS A 134 5.32 -5.56 -9.23
C CYS A 134 6.19 -6.66 -8.60
N ASP A 135 6.85 -7.49 -9.41
CA ASP A 135 7.75 -8.54 -8.93
C ASP A 135 8.93 -7.95 -8.13
N HIS A 136 9.46 -6.79 -8.57
CA HIS A 136 10.49 -6.06 -7.82
C HIS A 136 9.99 -5.57 -6.45
N ILE A 137 8.75 -5.07 -6.36
CA ILE A 137 8.14 -4.69 -5.07
C ILE A 137 8.03 -5.90 -4.16
N VAL A 138 7.50 -7.02 -4.64
CA VAL A 138 7.38 -8.27 -3.86
C VAL A 138 8.73 -8.71 -3.31
N ALA A 139 9.76 -8.71 -4.15
CA ALA A 139 11.13 -9.02 -3.71
C ALA A 139 11.67 -8.03 -2.68
N SER A 140 11.32 -6.73 -2.81
CA SER A 140 11.72 -5.70 -1.85
C SER A 140 11.00 -5.86 -0.50
N GLU A 141 9.72 -6.22 -0.50
CA GLU A 141 8.96 -6.52 0.72
C GLU A 141 9.59 -7.68 1.51
N GLU A 142 10.05 -8.75 0.83
CA GLU A 142 10.73 -9.87 1.47
C GLU A 142 12.11 -9.46 2.05
N LYS A 143 12.86 -8.60 1.36
CA LYS A 143 14.11 -8.05 1.88
C LYS A 143 13.90 -7.20 3.12
N VAL A 144 12.86 -6.36 3.12
CA VAL A 144 12.50 -5.56 4.31
C VAL A 144 12.16 -6.47 5.49
N ALA A 145 11.40 -7.55 5.26
CA ALA A 145 11.12 -8.53 6.30
C ALA A 145 12.41 -9.16 6.87
N GLY A 146 13.38 -9.47 6.02
CA GLY A 146 14.70 -9.97 6.44
C GLY A 146 15.47 -8.96 7.29
N ASN A 147 15.42 -7.67 6.93
CA ASN A 147 16.09 -6.60 7.67
C ASN A 147 15.42 -6.30 9.03
N LEU A 148 14.11 -6.54 9.16
CA LEU A 148 13.39 -6.37 10.43
C LEU A 148 13.64 -7.51 11.41
N LEU A 149 13.92 -8.71 10.93
CA LEU A 149 14.05 -9.92 11.75
C LEU A 149 15.05 -9.77 12.90
N PRO A 150 16.26 -9.21 12.72
CA PRO A 150 17.22 -9.01 13.80
C PRO A 150 16.77 -7.99 14.87
N LEU A 151 15.76 -7.17 14.58
CA LEU A 151 15.21 -6.16 15.49
C LEU A 151 14.15 -6.74 16.42
N ILE A 152 13.74 -8.01 16.20
CA ILE A 152 12.72 -8.69 16.98
C ILE A 152 13.43 -9.61 17.97
N GLY A 153 13.49 -9.18 19.22
CA GLY A 153 14.12 -9.95 20.30
C GLY A 153 13.28 -11.16 20.76
N GLU A 154 13.82 -11.92 21.73
CA GLU A 154 13.22 -13.15 22.23
C GLU A 154 11.80 -12.95 22.80
N ASP A 155 11.59 -11.89 23.60
CA ASP A 155 10.28 -11.53 24.20
C ASP A 155 9.80 -10.19 23.63
N ALA A 156 9.65 -10.11 22.31
CA ALA A 156 9.30 -8.86 21.64
C ALA A 156 7.81 -8.54 21.75
N VAL A 157 7.48 -7.30 22.12
CA VAL A 157 6.13 -6.74 22.05
C VAL A 157 6.17 -5.56 21.08
N ILE A 158 5.62 -5.74 19.88
CA ILE A 158 5.73 -4.79 18.78
C ILE A 158 4.46 -3.96 18.68
N LEU A 159 4.59 -2.63 18.81
CA LEU A 159 3.50 -1.68 18.58
C LEU A 159 3.36 -1.35 17.10
N LEU A 160 2.16 -1.54 16.55
CA LEU A 160 1.85 -1.36 15.12
C LEU A 160 0.63 -0.46 14.90
N THR A 161 0.56 0.14 13.72
CA THR A 161 -0.69 0.67 13.16
C THR A 161 -1.34 -0.34 12.21
N ALA A 162 -2.65 -0.22 11.96
CA ALA A 162 -3.41 -1.18 11.15
C ALA A 162 -3.01 -1.26 9.66
N GLY A 163 -2.06 -0.42 9.20
CA GLY A 163 -1.51 -0.45 7.84
C GLY A 163 -0.52 -1.59 7.54
N CYS A 164 -0.35 -2.55 8.47
CA CYS A 164 0.67 -3.59 8.39
C CYS A 164 0.24 -4.91 7.73
N SER A 165 -0.99 -5.06 7.22
CA SER A 165 -1.47 -6.33 6.64
C SER A 165 -0.89 -6.63 5.26
N SER A 166 -0.85 -7.92 4.86
CA SER A 166 -0.44 -8.34 3.51
C SER A 166 -1.36 -7.82 2.41
N LYS A 167 -2.65 -7.57 2.72
CA LYS A 167 -3.55 -6.90 1.76
C LYS A 167 -3.18 -5.44 1.50
N SER A 168 -2.33 -4.86 2.34
CA SER A 168 -1.72 -3.53 2.15
C SER A 168 -0.39 -3.60 1.39
N ALA A 169 0.20 -4.78 1.28
CA ALA A 169 1.39 -5.10 0.51
C ALA A 169 0.99 -5.70 -0.85
N LEU A 170 1.91 -5.77 -1.78
CA LEU A 170 1.70 -6.45 -3.05
C LEU A 170 1.93 -7.96 -2.90
N GLY A 171 2.94 -8.35 -2.14
CA GLY A 171 3.26 -9.73 -1.78
C GLY A 171 2.82 -10.06 -0.35
N LYS A 172 3.72 -9.93 0.61
CA LYS A 172 3.50 -10.22 2.03
C LYS A 172 3.81 -9.01 2.88
N SER A 173 3.08 -8.83 4.00
CA SER A 173 3.42 -7.81 4.98
C SER A 173 4.85 -7.99 5.49
N PRO A 174 5.76 -7.03 5.29
CA PRO A 174 7.14 -7.16 5.78
C PRO A 174 7.21 -7.34 7.30
N ILE A 175 6.44 -6.55 8.04
CA ILE A 175 6.45 -6.58 9.52
C ILE A 175 5.90 -7.91 10.03
N LEU A 176 4.72 -8.32 9.57
CA LEU A 176 4.11 -9.57 10.04
C LEU A 176 4.92 -10.80 9.60
N THR A 177 5.58 -10.73 8.45
CA THR A 177 6.49 -11.78 7.98
C THR A 177 7.73 -11.87 8.86
N ALA A 178 8.30 -10.75 9.30
CA ALA A 178 9.42 -10.74 10.22
C ALA A 178 9.04 -11.31 11.59
N VAL A 179 7.88 -10.89 12.15
CA VAL A 179 7.35 -11.42 13.43
C VAL A 179 7.10 -12.92 13.34
N GLU A 180 6.46 -13.39 12.25
CA GLU A 180 6.22 -14.82 12.04
C GLU A 180 7.53 -15.62 11.96
N LYS A 181 8.53 -15.11 11.22
CA LYS A 181 9.86 -15.75 11.14
C LYS A 181 10.55 -15.81 12.50
N ALA A 182 10.53 -14.72 13.28
CA ALA A 182 11.10 -14.69 14.62
C ALA A 182 10.44 -15.74 15.54
N ARG A 183 9.10 -15.84 15.51
CA ARG A 183 8.37 -16.85 16.27
C ARG A 183 8.72 -18.28 15.84
N ARG A 184 8.88 -18.55 14.57
CA ARG A 184 9.34 -19.87 14.05
C ARG A 184 10.76 -20.21 14.51
N GLN A 185 11.58 -19.22 14.84
CA GLN A 185 12.93 -19.36 15.40
C GLN A 185 12.93 -19.46 16.93
N GLY A 186 11.75 -19.46 17.57
CA GLY A 186 11.59 -19.64 19.02
C GLY A 186 11.29 -18.36 19.80
N ALA A 187 11.26 -17.18 19.17
CA ALA A 187 10.92 -15.95 19.86
C ALA A 187 9.46 -15.94 20.34
N ASN A 188 9.23 -15.46 21.57
CA ASN A 188 7.90 -15.21 22.12
C ASN A 188 7.44 -13.79 21.76
N ALA A 189 7.29 -13.54 20.44
CA ALA A 189 6.91 -12.22 19.93
C ALA A 189 5.40 -12.06 19.83
N GLU A 190 4.87 -10.91 20.29
CA GLU A 190 3.47 -10.53 20.20
C GLU A 190 3.31 -9.13 19.58
N VAL A 191 2.09 -8.80 19.16
CA VAL A 191 1.75 -7.55 18.49
C VAL A 191 0.69 -6.79 19.29
N VAL A 192 0.91 -5.49 19.50
CA VAL A 192 -0.11 -4.55 19.93
C VAL A 192 -0.45 -3.65 18.74
N ILE A 193 -1.69 -3.66 18.29
CA ILE A 193 -2.12 -2.95 17.09
C ILE A 193 -3.21 -1.92 17.41
N LEU A 194 -3.07 -0.73 16.81
CA LEU A 194 -4.09 0.32 16.89
C LEU A 194 -5.30 -0.05 16.03
N GLU A 195 -6.50 0.27 16.52
CA GLU A 195 -7.75 -0.04 15.81
C GLU A 195 -7.95 0.80 14.54
N SER A 196 -7.43 2.02 14.48
CA SER A 196 -7.46 2.91 13.28
C SER A 196 -8.85 2.99 12.64
N GLN A 197 -9.88 3.38 13.40
CA GLN A 197 -11.31 3.28 13.03
C GLN A 197 -11.71 4.06 11.77
N TYR A 198 -10.99 5.14 11.43
CA TYR A 198 -11.36 6.04 10.33
C TYR A 198 -11.16 5.45 8.92
N VAL A 199 -10.48 4.28 8.78
CA VAL A 199 -10.41 3.54 7.51
C VAL A 199 -11.17 2.23 7.63
N PRO A 200 -12.36 2.12 7.03
CA PRO A 200 -13.20 0.93 7.14
C PRO A 200 -12.46 -0.35 6.73
N GLY A 201 -12.58 -1.39 7.55
CA GLY A 201 -12.01 -2.71 7.26
C GLY A 201 -10.51 -2.87 7.47
N ARG A 202 -9.73 -1.81 7.70
CA ARG A 202 -8.27 -1.90 7.86
C ARG A 202 -7.87 -2.79 9.04
N ILE A 203 -8.43 -2.55 10.22
CA ILE A 203 -8.13 -3.36 11.40
C ILE A 203 -8.59 -4.81 11.23
N ARG A 204 -9.73 -5.04 10.60
CA ARG A 204 -10.22 -6.40 10.33
C ARG A 204 -9.25 -7.21 9.48
N MET A 205 -8.68 -6.62 8.42
CA MET A 205 -7.67 -7.29 7.59
C MET A 205 -6.43 -7.66 8.37
N ALA A 206 -5.94 -6.74 9.22
CA ALA A 206 -4.77 -7.00 10.05
C ALA A 206 -5.04 -8.09 11.09
N VAL A 207 -6.19 -8.05 11.77
CA VAL A 207 -6.61 -9.05 12.76
C VAL A 207 -6.76 -10.44 12.11
N GLN A 208 -7.45 -10.54 10.98
CA GLN A 208 -7.59 -11.81 10.25
C GLN A 208 -6.22 -12.40 9.89
N GLU A 209 -5.29 -11.58 9.45
CA GLU A 209 -3.95 -12.05 9.09
C GLU A 209 -3.14 -12.49 10.31
N LEU A 210 -3.21 -11.75 11.42
CA LEU A 210 -2.57 -12.13 12.68
C LEU A 210 -3.11 -13.49 13.18
N GLN A 211 -4.42 -13.72 13.08
CA GLN A 211 -5.05 -15.00 13.42
C GLN A 211 -4.57 -16.14 12.52
N ILE A 212 -4.57 -15.93 11.18
CA ILE A 212 -4.11 -16.94 10.21
C ILE A 212 -2.64 -17.32 10.44
N ARG A 213 -1.79 -16.34 10.80
CA ARG A 213 -0.37 -16.56 11.09
C ARG A 213 -0.09 -17.06 12.51
N ASN A 214 -1.12 -17.24 13.35
CA ASN A 214 -0.99 -17.59 14.77
C ASN A 214 -0.02 -16.66 15.53
N ILE A 215 -0.08 -15.35 15.25
CA ILE A 215 0.68 -14.33 15.97
C ILE A 215 -0.20 -13.81 17.10
N PRO A 216 0.21 -13.91 18.39
CA PRO A 216 -0.51 -13.34 19.51
C PRO A 216 -0.63 -11.81 19.35
N PHE A 217 -1.80 -11.26 19.61
CA PHE A 217 -2.03 -9.83 19.45
C PHE A 217 -3.05 -9.27 20.44
N SER A 218 -2.98 -7.96 20.62
CA SER A 218 -4.02 -7.17 21.29
C SER A 218 -4.38 -5.97 20.42
N VAL A 219 -5.67 -5.66 20.31
CA VAL A 219 -6.14 -4.43 19.68
C VAL A 219 -6.38 -3.39 20.75
N ILE A 220 -5.90 -2.17 20.53
CA ILE A 220 -6.09 -1.05 21.44
C ILE A 220 -6.71 0.15 20.72
N ALA A 221 -7.48 0.95 21.45
CA ALA A 221 -7.92 2.26 20.94
C ALA A 221 -6.71 3.16 20.65
N ASP A 222 -6.78 3.96 19.59
CA ASP A 222 -5.68 4.85 19.18
C ASP A 222 -5.26 5.79 20.33
N THR A 223 -6.21 6.22 21.17
CA THR A 223 -5.96 7.06 22.34
C THR A 223 -5.32 6.32 23.52
N ALA A 224 -5.33 4.99 23.53
CA ALA A 224 -4.79 4.18 24.64
C ALA A 224 -3.27 3.92 24.54
N VAL A 225 -2.58 4.42 23.51
CA VAL A 225 -1.15 4.16 23.25
C VAL A 225 -0.28 4.47 24.48
N ASN A 226 -0.43 5.67 25.07
CA ASN A 226 0.38 6.08 26.22
C ASN A 226 0.13 5.21 27.46
N TYR A 227 -1.12 4.83 27.71
CA TYR A 227 -1.46 3.89 28.79
C TYR A 227 -0.83 2.51 28.54
N THR A 228 -0.95 2.00 27.32
CA THR A 228 -0.41 0.71 26.92
C THR A 228 1.11 0.66 27.06
N ILE A 229 1.82 1.70 26.65
CA ILE A 229 3.29 1.81 26.81
C ILE A 229 3.69 1.74 28.30
N LYS A 230 2.91 2.36 29.18
CA LYS A 230 3.19 2.36 30.63
C LYS A 230 2.86 1.02 31.31
N THR A 231 1.92 0.25 30.78
CA THR A 231 1.42 -0.98 31.43
C THR A 231 1.92 -2.26 30.78
N ARG A 232 2.44 -2.16 29.55
CA ARG A 232 3.05 -3.30 28.80
C ARG A 232 4.48 -3.00 28.45
N ARG A 233 5.31 -4.03 28.38
CA ARG A 233 6.71 -3.93 27.97
C ARG A 233 6.81 -3.83 26.45
N ILE A 234 6.37 -2.72 25.85
CA ILE A 234 6.58 -2.50 24.41
C ILE A 234 8.09 -2.42 24.13
N THR A 235 8.59 -3.22 23.19
CA THR A 235 10.02 -3.30 22.87
C THR A 235 10.40 -2.47 21.66
N ALA A 236 9.46 -2.27 20.73
CA ALA A 236 9.65 -1.42 19.56
C ALA A 236 8.29 -0.97 18.98
N ALA A 237 8.27 0.18 18.34
CA ALA A 237 7.20 0.60 17.43
C ALA A 237 7.69 0.42 15.97
N MET A 238 6.96 -0.34 15.16
CA MET A 238 7.25 -0.54 13.74
C MET A 238 6.12 0.03 12.90
N LEU A 239 6.36 1.15 12.25
CA LEU A 239 5.33 1.98 11.63
C LEU A 239 5.47 1.97 10.10
N PRO A 240 4.50 1.40 9.34
CA PRO A 240 4.50 1.48 7.89
C PRO A 240 4.42 2.93 7.42
N VAL A 241 5.17 3.27 6.37
CA VAL A 241 5.21 4.63 5.80
C VAL A 241 4.80 4.67 4.34
N LEU A 242 4.28 5.82 3.92
CA LEU A 242 3.85 6.12 2.55
C LEU A 242 4.92 6.90 1.77
N ARG A 243 5.74 7.67 2.50
CA ARG A 243 6.79 8.52 1.93
C ARG A 243 7.88 8.81 2.98
N ILE A 244 9.11 8.88 2.53
CA ILE A 244 10.25 9.42 3.28
C ILE A 244 10.84 10.55 2.44
N THR A 245 10.88 11.76 3.00
CA THR A 245 11.42 12.94 2.30
C THR A 245 12.95 12.93 2.27
N ARG A 246 13.53 13.83 1.49
CA ARG A 246 14.99 14.02 1.44
C ARG A 246 15.62 14.36 2.81
N ARG A 247 14.87 14.98 3.70
CA ARG A 247 15.34 15.30 5.08
C ARG A 247 15.20 14.13 6.04
N GLY A 248 14.56 13.03 5.62
CA GLY A 248 14.30 11.88 6.46
C GLY A 248 12.95 11.96 7.22
N ASP A 249 12.12 12.98 6.96
CA ASP A 249 10.78 13.04 7.52
C ASP A 249 9.93 11.90 6.93
N ALA A 250 9.13 11.26 7.76
CA ALA A 250 8.30 10.14 7.37
C ALA A 250 6.81 10.50 7.39
N VAL A 251 6.12 10.25 6.29
CA VAL A 251 4.65 10.31 6.21
C VAL A 251 4.11 8.89 6.42
N GLY A 252 3.40 8.70 7.52
CA GLY A 252 2.78 7.43 7.87
C GLY A 252 1.26 7.47 7.70
N TYR A 253 0.64 6.38 8.12
CA TYR A 253 -0.81 6.32 8.25
C TYR A 253 -1.27 7.09 9.49
N THR A 254 -2.54 7.50 9.54
CA THR A 254 -3.13 8.18 10.70
C THR A 254 -2.89 7.34 11.96
N GLY A 255 -2.54 8.01 13.05
CA GLY A 255 -2.10 7.39 14.30
C GLY A 255 -0.58 7.11 14.38
N SER A 256 0.14 7.03 13.25
CA SER A 256 1.59 6.72 13.26
C SER A 256 2.41 7.80 13.98
N ALA A 257 2.13 9.08 13.74
CA ALA A 257 2.83 10.17 14.40
C ALA A 257 2.61 10.16 15.93
N PHE A 258 1.39 9.86 16.38
CA PHE A 258 1.07 9.74 17.80
C PHE A 258 1.80 8.53 18.44
N CYS A 259 1.82 7.37 17.75
CA CYS A 259 2.60 6.22 18.18
C CYS A 259 4.09 6.54 18.29
N ALA A 260 4.65 7.18 17.26
CA ALA A 260 6.06 7.54 17.23
C ALA A 260 6.42 8.48 18.38
N LEU A 261 5.60 9.52 18.63
CA LEU A 261 5.80 10.48 19.71
C LEU A 261 5.76 9.80 21.08
N ALA A 262 4.73 8.98 21.34
CA ALA A 262 4.56 8.30 22.61
C ALA A 262 5.67 7.28 22.86
N ALA A 263 6.08 6.49 21.86
CA ALA A 263 7.17 5.54 21.95
C ALA A 263 8.51 6.24 22.19
N SER A 264 8.82 7.29 21.43
CA SER A 264 10.05 8.08 21.57
C SER A 264 10.15 8.72 22.95
N HIS A 265 9.04 9.28 23.47
CA HIS A 265 9.00 9.86 24.82
C HIS A 265 9.28 8.82 25.90
N ALA A 266 8.89 7.58 25.67
CA ALA A 266 9.16 6.46 26.59
C ALA A 266 10.52 5.79 26.38
N GLY A 267 11.36 6.29 25.46
CA GLY A 267 12.67 5.71 25.13
C GLY A 267 12.58 4.38 24.35
N ILE A 268 11.42 4.10 23.74
CA ILE A 268 11.19 2.90 22.94
C ILE A 268 11.65 3.15 21.51
N PRO A 269 12.43 2.25 20.88
CA PRO A 269 12.86 2.38 19.50
C PRO A 269 11.66 2.49 18.54
N VAL A 270 11.73 3.45 17.59
CA VAL A 270 10.73 3.66 16.55
C VAL A 270 11.37 3.38 15.20
N TYR A 271 10.81 2.44 14.46
CA TYR A 271 11.25 2.09 13.12
C TYR A 271 10.16 2.45 12.11
N THR A 272 10.51 3.27 11.12
CA THR A 272 9.68 3.49 9.93
C THR A 272 9.95 2.37 8.94
N VAL A 273 8.90 1.72 8.43
CA VAL A 273 9.01 0.52 7.60
C VAL A 273 8.40 0.77 6.23
N GLY A 274 9.20 0.60 5.20
CA GLY A 274 8.79 0.71 3.80
C GLY A 274 9.84 0.14 2.87
N THR A 275 9.45 -0.12 1.64
CA THR A 275 10.35 -0.48 0.55
C THR A 275 11.04 0.79 0.00
N ASN A 276 12.12 0.65 -0.76
CA ASN A 276 12.90 1.78 -1.27
C ASN A 276 12.09 2.78 -2.11
N ASN A 277 10.99 2.36 -2.71
CA ASN A 277 10.11 3.20 -3.51
C ASN A 277 9.25 4.20 -2.70
N VAL A 278 9.27 4.13 -1.36
CA VAL A 278 8.68 5.19 -0.51
C VAL A 278 9.63 6.38 -0.31
N CYS A 279 10.91 6.23 -0.62
CA CYS A 279 11.87 7.32 -0.55
C CYS A 279 11.65 8.30 -1.70
N ASP A 280 11.46 9.57 -1.36
CA ASP A 280 11.24 10.65 -2.32
C ASP A 280 12.29 11.75 -2.13
N PRO A 281 13.38 11.69 -2.90
CA PRO A 281 14.47 12.67 -2.81
C PRO A 281 14.08 14.06 -3.33
N ASP A 282 12.98 14.14 -4.09
CA ASP A 282 12.53 15.41 -4.68
C ASP A 282 11.63 16.21 -3.72
N SER A 283 11.05 15.55 -2.72
CA SER A 283 10.24 16.23 -1.68
C SER A 283 11.12 16.68 -0.51
N PRO A 284 11.34 17.99 -0.33
CA PRO A 284 12.22 18.48 0.72
C PRO A 284 11.60 18.45 2.12
N GLU A 285 10.29 18.67 2.24
CA GLU A 285 9.58 18.90 3.50
C GLU A 285 8.19 18.27 3.50
N VAL A 286 7.75 17.74 4.65
CA VAL A 286 6.41 17.14 4.83
C VAL A 286 5.29 18.16 4.71
N ASP A 287 5.49 19.38 5.22
CA ASP A 287 4.45 20.42 5.27
C ASP A 287 3.95 20.90 3.91
N LYS A 288 4.71 20.62 2.85
CA LYS A 288 4.37 20.96 1.46
C LYS A 288 3.71 19.82 0.69
N LEU A 289 3.51 18.67 1.32
CA LEU A 289 2.92 17.51 0.68
C LEU A 289 1.40 17.63 0.66
N PRO A 290 0.74 17.26 -0.46
CA PRO A 290 -0.70 17.16 -0.51
C PRO A 290 -1.15 15.99 0.39
N LEU A 291 -1.77 16.31 1.52
CA LEU A 291 -2.38 15.31 2.37
C LEU A 291 -3.74 14.91 1.78
N GLN A 292 -4.06 13.64 1.85
CA GLN A 292 -5.35 13.14 1.41
C GLN A 292 -6.36 13.38 2.53
N GLU A 293 -7.37 14.21 2.26
CA GLU A 293 -8.56 14.33 3.10
C GLU A 293 -9.40 13.06 2.93
N ALA A 294 -9.80 12.45 4.03
CA ALA A 294 -10.67 11.28 4.04
C ALA A 294 -12.08 11.71 4.43
N GLU A 295 -13.06 11.41 3.59
CA GLU A 295 -14.47 11.47 3.99
C GLU A 295 -14.76 10.28 4.92
N MET A 296 -15.32 10.52 6.09
CA MET A 296 -15.82 9.46 6.95
C MET A 296 -17.11 8.89 6.34
N MET A 297 -17.04 7.69 5.81
CA MET A 297 -18.17 7.04 5.11
C MET A 297 -19.39 6.78 6.00
N ASP A 298 -19.26 6.82 7.34
CA ASP A 298 -20.32 6.56 8.31
C ASP A 298 -20.57 7.75 9.27
N ALA A 299 -20.12 8.96 8.93
CA ALA A 299 -20.43 10.12 9.74
C ALA A 299 -21.92 10.46 9.61
N PRO A 300 -22.65 10.68 10.72
CA PRO A 300 -24.04 11.16 10.63
C PRO A 300 -24.06 12.48 9.85
N GLN A 301 -25.01 12.63 8.93
CA GLN A 301 -25.12 13.68 7.90
C GLN A 301 -25.22 15.14 8.41
N LYS A 302 -24.78 15.43 9.61
CA LYS A 302 -24.74 16.80 10.19
C LYS A 302 -23.36 17.11 10.77
N GLY A 303 -22.52 17.70 9.95
CA GLY A 303 -21.21 18.23 10.31
C GLY A 303 -20.11 17.69 9.42
N GLU A 304 -19.35 18.54 8.76
CA GLU A 304 -18.12 18.17 8.09
C GLU A 304 -17.07 17.79 9.16
N ILE A 305 -16.75 16.50 9.26
CA ILE A 305 -15.59 16.05 10.04
C ILE A 305 -14.45 15.87 9.04
N ARG A 306 -13.47 16.75 9.07
CA ARG A 306 -12.25 16.61 8.29
C ARG A 306 -11.25 15.82 9.11
N VAL A 307 -10.79 14.69 8.58
CA VAL A 307 -9.70 13.89 9.17
C VAL A 307 -8.47 14.09 8.29
N PHE A 308 -7.44 14.66 8.87
CA PHE A 308 -6.15 14.92 8.22
C PHE A 308 -5.19 13.74 8.41
#